data_d4e9a86f7544e95481dbcab82428ac25
#
_entry.id   d4e9a86f7544e95481dbcab82428ac25
#
_cell.length_a   1.000
_cell.length_b   1.000
_cell.length_c   1.000
_cell.angle_alpha   90.00
_cell.angle_beta   90.00
_cell.angle_gamma   90.00
#
_symmetry.space_group_name_H-M   'P 1'
#
loop_
_entity.id
_entity.type
_entity.pdbx_description
1 polymer ?
#
loop_
_entity_poly.entity_id
_entity_poly.type
_entity_poly.pdbx_seq_one_letter_code
_entity_poly.pdbx_strand_id
1 'polypeptide(L)'
;MHLTFVRFKTLRIKKEKDMDKKDIRIVFMGTPEFAVESLKALVEGGYNVVAVVTQPDKPVGRHQDTLQAPAVKVYAESVGLPVLQPIKMKDADFLAQLKSYHADLQVVVAFRMLPQEVWDMPRFGTFNVHAALLPQYRGAAPINWAVINGETETGVTTFFLDKNIDTGRIIQRKHFPIPDHANAEYVYDGLMKLGAVLATETIDFLAQNLLFDMSKEELTTAIESFTEIQNDSCELHDAPKIFKETCKINWQQ
;
A
#
# COMPACT_ATOMS: atom_id res chain seq x y z
N MET A 1 34.96 -13.51 -32.43
CA MET A 1 34.44 -12.62 -31.42
C MET A 1 33.35 -13.36 -30.70
N HIS A 2 33.70 -14.10 -29.61
CA HIS A 2 32.81 -14.98 -28.87
C HIS A 2 32.21 -14.20 -27.67
N LEU A 3 30.95 -13.94 -27.71
CA LEU A 3 30.20 -13.41 -26.57
C LEU A 3 29.82 -14.58 -25.64
N THR A 4 30.52 -14.64 -24.53
CA THR A 4 30.25 -15.61 -23.44
C THR A 4 29.05 -15.14 -22.64
N PHE A 5 27.91 -15.75 -22.87
CA PHE A 5 26.71 -15.62 -22.01
C PHE A 5 27.04 -16.26 -20.65
N VAL A 6 27.28 -15.42 -19.64
CA VAL A 6 27.31 -15.89 -18.24
C VAL A 6 25.88 -16.21 -17.81
N ARG A 7 25.56 -17.49 -17.86
CA ARG A 7 24.31 -18.05 -17.33
C ARG A 7 24.42 -18.03 -15.81
N PHE A 8 23.79 -17.05 -15.16
CA PHE A 8 23.55 -17.13 -13.72
C PHE A 8 22.67 -18.35 -13.44
N LYS A 9 23.29 -19.44 -12.99
CA LYS A 9 22.61 -20.54 -12.35
C LYS A 9 22.07 -20.03 -11.02
N THR A 10 20.83 -19.60 -10.99
CA THR A 10 20.07 -19.47 -9.74
C THR A 10 20.03 -20.87 -9.12
N LEU A 11 20.80 -21.10 -8.07
CA LEU A 11 20.69 -22.27 -7.23
C LEU A 11 19.29 -22.24 -6.60
N ARG A 12 18.36 -22.91 -7.24
CA ARG A 12 17.09 -23.26 -6.64
C ARG A 12 17.41 -24.31 -5.58
N ILE A 13 17.77 -23.86 -4.36
CA ILE A 13 17.75 -24.73 -3.18
C ILE A 13 16.31 -25.23 -3.10
N LYS A 14 16.12 -26.54 -3.15
CA LYS A 14 14.81 -27.18 -2.97
C LYS A 14 14.26 -26.68 -1.65
N LYS A 15 13.28 -25.74 -1.70
CA LYS A 15 12.54 -25.29 -0.52
C LYS A 15 11.74 -26.48 -0.02
N GLU A 16 12.02 -26.95 1.19
CA GLU A 16 11.27 -28.05 1.80
C GLU A 16 9.83 -27.66 2.15
N LYS A 17 9.49 -26.36 2.16
CA LYS A 17 8.12 -25.89 2.32
C LYS A 17 8.01 -24.45 1.81
N ASP A 18 7.31 -24.26 0.69
CA ASP A 18 6.86 -22.90 0.32
C ASP A 18 5.88 -22.41 1.40
N MET A 19 6.01 -21.14 1.82
CA MET A 19 5.10 -20.53 2.77
C MET A 19 3.73 -20.33 2.10
N ASP A 20 2.67 -20.89 2.68
CA ASP A 20 1.32 -20.65 2.17
C ASP A 20 0.88 -19.23 2.57
N LYS A 21 0.27 -18.52 1.64
CA LYS A 21 -0.33 -17.20 1.90
C LYS A 21 -1.31 -17.21 3.08
N LYS A 22 -1.93 -18.35 3.37
CA LYS A 22 -2.84 -18.54 4.50
C LYS A 22 -2.13 -18.59 5.86
N ASP A 23 -0.83 -18.88 5.86
CA ASP A 23 -0.03 -18.91 7.08
C ASP A 23 0.43 -17.50 7.47
N ILE A 24 0.47 -16.54 6.53
CA ILE A 24 0.89 -15.16 6.76
C ILE A 24 -0.26 -14.39 7.42
N ARG A 25 -0.07 -13.97 8.67
CA ARG A 25 -1.05 -13.14 9.39
C ARG A 25 -0.93 -11.70 8.95
N ILE A 26 -2.01 -11.16 8.39
CA ILE A 26 -2.02 -9.83 7.78
C ILE A 26 -2.89 -8.88 8.59
N VAL A 27 -2.36 -7.71 8.96
CA VAL A 27 -3.16 -6.56 9.35
C VAL A 27 -3.29 -5.63 8.15
N PHE A 28 -4.52 -5.29 7.80
CA PHE A 28 -4.83 -4.34 6.75
C PHE A 28 -5.11 -2.95 7.34
N MET A 29 -4.58 -1.90 6.71
CA MET A 29 -4.79 -0.51 7.11
C MET A 29 -5.28 0.33 5.95
N GLY A 30 -6.48 0.89 6.06
CA GLY A 30 -7.07 1.70 5.02
C GLY A 30 -8.28 2.49 5.53
N THR A 31 -8.77 3.46 4.76
CA THR A 31 -9.90 4.27 5.20
C THR A 31 -10.96 4.47 4.11
N PRO A 32 -10.65 5.05 2.92
CA PRO A 32 -11.64 5.38 1.89
C PRO A 32 -12.05 4.14 1.09
N GLU A 33 -13.03 4.34 0.23
CA GLU A 33 -13.52 3.34 -0.71
C GLU A 33 -12.41 2.74 -1.59
N PHE A 34 -11.42 3.55 -1.97
CA PHE A 34 -10.23 3.08 -2.71
C PHE A 34 -9.55 1.88 -2.05
N ALA A 35 -9.51 1.84 -0.71
CA ALA A 35 -8.90 0.76 0.04
C ALA A 35 -9.78 -0.49 0.17
N VAL A 36 -11.10 -0.35 -0.03
CA VAL A 36 -12.06 -1.47 0.13
C VAL A 36 -11.80 -2.57 -0.89
N GLU A 37 -11.56 -2.23 -2.15
CA GLU A 37 -11.30 -3.25 -3.19
C GLU A 37 -10.07 -4.10 -2.89
N SER A 38 -9.00 -3.49 -2.35
CA SER A 38 -7.82 -4.24 -1.91
C SER A 38 -8.13 -5.17 -0.73
N LEU A 39 -8.85 -4.69 0.28
CA LEU A 39 -9.26 -5.53 1.41
C LEU A 39 -10.16 -6.68 0.95
N LYS A 40 -11.11 -6.39 0.07
CA LYS A 40 -12.02 -7.38 -0.53
C LYS A 40 -11.26 -8.46 -1.29
N ALA A 41 -10.30 -8.06 -2.13
CA ALA A 41 -9.45 -9.01 -2.86
C ALA A 41 -8.66 -9.94 -1.93
N LEU A 42 -8.17 -9.42 -0.79
CA LEU A 42 -7.49 -10.25 0.22
C LEU A 42 -8.45 -11.24 0.88
N VAL A 43 -9.63 -10.78 1.32
CA VAL A 43 -10.61 -11.64 2.00
C VAL A 43 -11.14 -12.72 1.05
N GLU A 44 -11.60 -12.34 -0.13
CA GLU A 44 -12.13 -13.28 -1.14
C GLU A 44 -11.04 -14.20 -1.71
N GLY A 45 -9.79 -13.72 -1.78
CA GLY A 45 -8.62 -14.51 -2.16
C GLY A 45 -8.14 -15.51 -1.10
N GLY A 46 -8.77 -15.54 0.07
CA GLY A 46 -8.46 -16.46 1.16
C GLY A 46 -7.13 -16.17 1.87
N TYR A 47 -6.68 -14.91 1.87
CA TYR A 47 -5.55 -14.46 2.67
C TYR A 47 -5.96 -14.32 4.14
N ASN A 48 -5.02 -14.53 5.04
CA ASN A 48 -5.27 -14.54 6.48
C ASN A 48 -5.27 -13.10 7.06
N VAL A 49 -6.29 -12.32 6.75
CA VAL A 49 -6.49 -10.99 7.35
C VAL A 49 -7.00 -11.17 8.77
N VAL A 50 -6.20 -10.79 9.77
CA VAL A 50 -6.50 -11.01 11.19
C VAL A 50 -7.11 -9.79 11.88
N ALA A 51 -6.89 -8.60 11.36
CA ALA A 51 -7.50 -7.35 11.82
C ALA A 51 -7.41 -6.26 10.76
N VAL A 52 -8.25 -5.24 10.91
CA VAL A 52 -8.29 -4.05 10.07
C VAL A 52 -8.12 -2.82 10.94
N VAL A 53 -7.28 -1.88 10.50
CA VAL A 53 -7.10 -0.58 11.15
C VAL A 53 -7.64 0.50 10.22
N THR A 54 -8.50 1.36 10.73
CA THR A 54 -9.08 2.47 9.97
C THR A 54 -9.17 3.74 10.83
N GLN A 55 -9.53 4.86 10.20
CA GLN A 55 -9.75 6.10 10.96
C GLN A 55 -11.04 6.01 11.78
N PRO A 56 -11.15 6.78 12.88
CA PRO A 56 -12.40 6.91 13.62
C PRO A 56 -13.55 7.40 12.73
N ASP A 57 -14.78 7.05 13.13
CA ASP A 57 -16.00 7.57 12.52
C ASP A 57 -16.00 9.10 12.58
N LYS A 58 -16.41 9.75 11.50
CA LYS A 58 -16.37 11.21 11.38
C LYS A 58 -17.77 11.80 11.52
N PRO A 59 -17.92 12.89 12.27
CA PRO A 59 -19.14 13.68 12.24
C PRO A 59 -19.41 14.24 10.84
N VAL A 60 -20.63 14.06 10.35
CA VAL A 60 -21.09 14.56 9.04
C VAL A 60 -22.43 15.27 9.18
N GLY A 61 -22.85 15.95 8.13
CA GLY A 61 -24.07 16.75 8.14
C GLY A 61 -23.82 18.19 8.59
N ARG A 62 -24.85 19.03 8.38
CA ARG A 62 -24.79 20.49 8.64
C ARG A 62 -24.53 20.79 10.13
N HIS A 63 -25.03 19.92 11.01
CA HIS A 63 -24.92 20.06 12.48
C HIS A 63 -23.92 19.09 13.11
N GLN A 64 -23.24 18.24 12.31
CA GLN A 64 -22.29 17.22 12.76
C GLN A 64 -22.88 16.22 13.78
N ASP A 65 -24.18 15.98 13.68
CA ASP A 65 -24.97 15.12 14.58
C ASP A 65 -25.06 13.66 14.12
N THR A 66 -24.59 13.36 12.90
CA THR A 66 -24.53 12.01 12.35
C THR A 66 -23.09 11.55 12.20
N LEU A 67 -22.77 10.35 12.68
CA LEU A 67 -21.47 9.73 12.50
C LEU A 67 -21.46 8.89 11.22
N GLN A 68 -20.49 9.11 10.37
CA GLN A 68 -20.23 8.30 9.18
C GLN A 68 -19.02 7.39 9.41
N ALA A 69 -19.25 6.09 9.31
CA ALA A 69 -18.19 5.09 9.37
C ALA A 69 -17.33 5.13 8.10
N PRO A 70 -16.01 4.90 8.21
CA PRO A 70 -15.14 4.67 7.05
C PRO A 70 -15.63 3.48 6.21
N ALA A 71 -15.50 3.59 4.89
CA ALA A 71 -15.91 2.51 3.97
C ALA A 71 -15.23 1.16 4.30
N VAL A 72 -13.96 1.20 4.66
CA VAL A 72 -13.19 0.02 5.08
C VAL A 72 -13.78 -0.62 6.34
N LYS A 73 -14.23 0.17 7.33
CA LYS A 73 -14.92 -0.36 8.53
C LYS A 73 -16.20 -1.10 8.15
N VAL A 74 -17.05 -0.47 7.34
CA VAL A 74 -18.32 -1.05 6.91
C VAL A 74 -18.11 -2.42 6.26
N TYR A 75 -17.14 -2.51 5.35
CA TYR A 75 -16.82 -3.79 4.71
C TYR A 75 -16.23 -4.80 5.71
N ALA A 76 -15.25 -4.40 6.53
CA ALA A 76 -14.60 -5.29 7.49
C ALA A 76 -15.61 -5.92 8.47
N GLU A 77 -16.53 -5.10 9.02
CA GLU A 77 -17.59 -5.58 9.92
C GLU A 77 -18.55 -6.54 9.19
N SER A 78 -18.88 -6.28 7.92
CA SER A 78 -19.78 -7.14 7.14
C SER A 78 -19.22 -8.56 6.91
N VAL A 79 -17.89 -8.73 6.97
CA VAL A 79 -17.22 -10.02 6.82
C VAL A 79 -16.64 -10.55 8.14
N GLY A 80 -17.00 -9.93 9.26
CA GLY A 80 -16.63 -10.40 10.61
C GLY A 80 -15.18 -10.15 11.02
N LEU A 81 -14.47 -9.22 10.38
CA LEU A 81 -13.11 -8.88 10.74
C LEU A 81 -13.06 -7.90 11.93
N PRO A 82 -12.14 -8.10 12.89
CA PRO A 82 -11.89 -7.13 13.95
C PRO A 82 -11.45 -5.77 13.40
N VAL A 83 -12.02 -4.67 13.91
CA VAL A 83 -11.72 -3.32 13.46
C VAL A 83 -11.14 -2.50 14.61
N LEU A 84 -9.99 -1.86 14.38
CA LEU A 84 -9.34 -0.93 15.29
C LEU A 84 -9.43 0.49 14.72
N GLN A 85 -9.84 1.44 15.56
CA GLN A 85 -9.99 2.85 15.17
C GLN A 85 -9.22 3.79 16.11
N PRO A 86 -7.87 3.73 16.12
CA PRO A 86 -7.08 4.57 17.02
C PRO A 86 -7.20 6.05 16.64
N ILE A 87 -7.40 6.91 17.64
CA ILE A 87 -7.31 8.37 17.47
C ILE A 87 -5.84 8.74 17.24
N LYS A 88 -4.95 8.21 18.08
CA LYS A 88 -3.50 8.41 18.01
C LYS A 88 -2.80 7.09 17.72
N MET A 89 -1.97 7.07 16.66
CA MET A 89 -1.23 5.86 16.26
C MET A 89 -0.12 5.44 17.23
N LYS A 90 0.27 6.33 18.14
CA LYS A 90 1.28 6.06 19.21
C LYS A 90 0.66 5.76 20.56
N ASP A 91 -0.66 5.60 20.61
CA ASP A 91 -1.35 5.23 21.85
C ASP A 91 -0.88 3.84 22.32
N ALA A 92 -0.56 3.72 23.62
CA ALA A 92 0.02 2.50 24.17
C ALA A 92 -0.96 1.32 24.13
N ASP A 93 -2.25 1.57 24.39
CA ASP A 93 -3.27 0.53 24.36
C ASP A 93 -3.51 0.04 22.94
N PHE A 94 -3.52 0.97 21.96
CA PHE A 94 -3.59 0.61 20.54
C PHE A 94 -2.38 -0.23 20.11
N LEU A 95 -1.15 0.18 20.48
CA LEU A 95 0.05 -0.57 20.12
C LEU A 95 0.05 -1.98 20.75
N ALA A 96 -0.40 -2.11 21.99
CA ALA A 96 -0.55 -3.40 22.66
C ALA A 96 -1.60 -4.27 21.95
N GLN A 97 -2.75 -3.70 21.59
CA GLN A 97 -3.81 -4.39 20.87
C GLN A 97 -3.33 -4.81 19.48
N LEU A 98 -2.68 -3.92 18.73
CA LEU A 98 -2.13 -4.24 17.40
C LEU A 98 -1.13 -5.39 17.47
N LYS A 99 -0.22 -5.35 18.45
CA LYS A 99 0.77 -6.41 18.69
C LYS A 99 0.15 -7.76 19.01
N SER A 100 -1.00 -7.77 19.71
CA SER A 100 -1.69 -9.02 20.09
C SER A 100 -2.24 -9.81 18.91
N TYR A 101 -2.38 -9.21 17.73
CA TYR A 101 -2.74 -9.90 16.50
C TYR A 101 -1.60 -10.69 15.89
N HIS A 102 -0.36 -10.52 16.37
CA HIS A 102 0.84 -11.23 15.86
C HIS A 102 0.92 -11.21 14.33
N ALA A 103 0.74 -10.03 13.75
CA ALA A 103 0.82 -9.87 12.30
C ALA A 103 2.25 -10.13 11.81
N ASP A 104 2.37 -10.92 10.74
CA ASP A 104 3.64 -11.15 10.04
C ASP A 104 3.89 -10.07 9.00
N LEU A 105 2.82 -9.49 8.46
CA LEU A 105 2.84 -8.48 7.40
C LEU A 105 1.74 -7.45 7.64
N GLN A 106 2.02 -6.19 7.31
CA GLN A 106 1.00 -5.15 7.25
C GLN A 106 0.85 -4.63 5.82
N VAL A 107 -0.39 -4.43 5.40
CA VAL A 107 -0.76 -3.88 4.09
C VAL A 107 -1.46 -2.55 4.29
N VAL A 108 -0.93 -1.49 3.69
CA VAL A 108 -1.46 -0.14 3.81
C VAL A 108 -2.00 0.34 2.46
N VAL A 109 -3.21 0.87 2.45
CA VAL A 109 -3.83 1.44 1.25
C VAL A 109 -4.59 2.70 1.63
N ALA A 110 -4.20 3.84 1.07
CA ALA A 110 -4.87 5.12 1.29
C ALA A 110 -5.14 5.40 2.79
N PHE A 111 -4.08 5.39 3.57
CA PHE A 111 -4.13 5.61 5.01
C PHE A 111 -3.28 6.81 5.43
N ARG A 112 -3.39 7.22 6.69
CA ARG A 112 -2.53 8.27 7.26
C ARG A 112 -1.10 7.76 7.49
N MET A 113 -0.16 8.69 7.63
CA MET A 113 1.23 8.36 7.95
C MET A 113 1.31 7.53 9.24
N LEU A 114 2.11 6.47 9.18
CA LEU A 114 2.35 5.55 10.29
C LEU A 114 3.65 5.90 11.01
N PRO A 115 3.66 5.92 12.35
CA PRO A 115 4.91 6.03 13.09
C PRO A 115 5.70 4.72 13.03
N GLN A 116 7.00 4.81 13.31
CA GLN A 116 7.91 3.67 13.22
C GLN A 116 7.46 2.49 14.07
N GLU A 117 6.95 2.76 15.28
CA GLU A 117 6.47 1.75 16.21
C GLU A 117 5.35 0.88 15.63
N VAL A 118 4.65 1.36 14.61
CA VAL A 118 3.60 0.63 13.90
C VAL A 118 4.13 -0.08 12.67
N TRP A 119 4.80 0.64 11.75
CA TRP A 119 5.20 0.04 10.47
C TRP A 119 6.40 -0.93 10.58
N ASP A 120 7.22 -0.82 11.62
CA ASP A 120 8.36 -1.73 11.88
C ASP A 120 7.98 -2.91 12.80
N MET A 121 6.69 -3.03 13.16
CA MET A 121 6.23 -4.06 14.08
C MET A 121 6.21 -5.48 13.47
N PRO A 122 5.71 -5.69 12.24
CA PRO A 122 5.57 -7.03 11.69
C PRO A 122 6.90 -7.56 11.14
N ARG A 123 7.08 -8.87 11.23
CA ARG A 123 8.31 -9.57 10.84
C ARG A 123 8.71 -9.35 9.38
N PHE A 124 7.74 -9.39 8.47
CA PHE A 124 7.97 -9.21 7.03
C PHE A 124 7.82 -7.76 6.57
N GLY A 125 7.67 -6.85 7.54
CA GLY A 125 7.55 -5.42 7.26
C GLY A 125 6.13 -4.98 6.92
N THR A 126 6.04 -3.73 6.52
CA THR A 126 4.79 -3.07 6.11
C THR A 126 4.97 -2.53 4.71
N PHE A 127 4.08 -2.86 3.79
CA PHE A 127 4.08 -2.25 2.47
C PHE A 127 2.83 -1.41 2.21
N ASN A 128 3.00 -0.38 1.38
CA ASN A 128 1.91 0.46 0.90
C ASN A 128 1.59 0.15 -0.57
N VAL A 129 0.32 0.30 -0.93
CA VAL A 129 -0.17 0.31 -2.31
C VAL A 129 -0.41 1.77 -2.69
N HIS A 130 0.49 2.35 -3.47
CA HIS A 130 0.49 3.75 -3.86
C HIS A 130 -0.02 3.91 -5.29
N ALA A 131 -0.91 4.87 -5.51
CA ALA A 131 -1.59 5.09 -6.77
C ALA A 131 -0.78 5.96 -7.75
N ALA A 132 0.50 5.62 -7.93
CA ALA A 132 1.39 6.21 -8.93
C ALA A 132 2.56 5.27 -9.26
N LEU A 133 3.31 5.59 -10.31
CA LEU A 133 4.57 4.95 -10.66
C LEU A 133 5.73 5.65 -9.91
N LEU A 134 6.01 5.19 -8.68
CA LEU A 134 7.13 5.73 -7.90
C LEU A 134 8.46 5.59 -8.66
N PRO A 135 9.38 6.59 -8.56
CA PRO A 135 9.41 7.69 -7.59
C PRO A 135 8.54 8.91 -7.93
N GLN A 136 7.83 8.92 -9.06
CA GLN A 136 6.95 10.01 -9.43
C GLN A 136 5.70 10.07 -8.55
N TYR A 137 5.22 11.28 -8.26
CA TYR A 137 3.97 11.52 -7.54
C TYR A 137 3.94 10.93 -6.13
N ARG A 138 5.04 11.07 -5.38
CA ARG A 138 5.04 10.86 -3.92
C ARG A 138 4.10 11.84 -3.26
N GLY A 139 3.29 11.40 -2.30
CA GLY A 139 2.43 12.28 -1.52
C GLY A 139 0.95 11.89 -1.49
N ALA A 140 0.09 12.89 -1.19
CA ALA A 140 -1.28 12.64 -0.77
C ALA A 140 -2.31 12.55 -1.91
N ALA A 141 -2.02 13.06 -3.12
CA ALA A 141 -3.00 13.18 -4.20
C ALA A 141 -2.45 12.74 -5.58
N PRO A 142 -1.78 11.57 -5.69
CA PRO A 142 -1.08 11.17 -6.91
C PRO A 142 -1.99 11.07 -8.14
N ILE A 143 -3.21 10.54 -7.99
CA ILE A 143 -4.19 10.41 -9.08
C ILE A 143 -4.55 11.78 -9.66
N ASN A 144 -4.87 12.74 -8.79
CA ASN A 144 -5.27 14.06 -9.22
C ASN A 144 -4.13 14.78 -9.94
N TRP A 145 -2.91 14.72 -9.41
CA TRP A 145 -1.76 15.38 -10.00
C TRP A 145 -1.34 14.75 -11.33
N ALA A 146 -1.44 13.45 -11.50
CA ALA A 146 -1.23 12.83 -12.81
C ALA A 146 -2.19 13.36 -13.87
N VAL A 147 -3.48 13.52 -13.53
CA VAL A 147 -4.49 14.09 -14.44
C VAL A 147 -4.26 15.59 -14.68
N ILE A 148 -3.96 16.37 -13.62
CA ILE A 148 -3.69 17.81 -13.74
C ILE A 148 -2.48 18.08 -14.64
N ASN A 149 -1.44 17.26 -14.54
CA ASN A 149 -0.22 17.39 -15.34
C ASN A 149 -0.36 16.83 -16.76
N GLY A 150 -1.52 16.25 -17.11
CA GLY A 150 -1.77 15.72 -18.45
C GLY A 150 -0.97 14.47 -18.77
N GLU A 151 -0.68 13.64 -17.76
CA GLU A 151 0.01 12.38 -17.98
C GLU A 151 -0.81 11.45 -18.88
N THR A 152 -0.14 10.74 -19.76
CA THR A 152 -0.76 9.73 -20.64
C THR A 152 -0.70 8.32 -20.06
N GLU A 153 0.06 8.16 -18.98
CA GLU A 153 0.21 6.93 -18.23
C GLU A 153 0.42 7.23 -16.74
N THR A 154 -0.08 6.36 -15.90
CA THR A 154 0.20 6.31 -14.47
C THR A 154 0.29 4.84 -14.05
N GLY A 155 0.09 4.51 -12.78
CA GLY A 155 0.08 3.13 -12.33
C GLY A 155 -0.08 2.98 -10.85
N VAL A 156 0.26 1.80 -10.38
CA VAL A 156 0.28 1.46 -8.95
C VAL A 156 1.64 0.86 -8.61
N THR A 157 2.18 1.27 -7.48
CA THR A 157 3.44 0.77 -6.94
C THR A 157 3.21 0.18 -5.55
N THR A 158 3.72 -1.02 -5.29
CA THR A 158 3.87 -1.54 -3.93
C THR A 158 5.30 -1.33 -3.48
N PHE A 159 5.47 -0.81 -2.26
CA PHE A 159 6.78 -0.52 -1.68
C PHE A 159 6.76 -0.67 -0.16
N PHE A 160 7.89 -1.07 0.43
CA PHE A 160 8.03 -1.13 1.88
C PHE A 160 8.07 0.27 2.48
N LEU A 161 7.39 0.46 3.62
CA LEU A 161 7.46 1.72 4.35
C LEU A 161 8.83 1.92 5.00
N ASP A 162 9.26 3.16 5.01
CA ASP A 162 10.39 3.64 5.76
C ASP A 162 10.04 4.92 6.56
N LYS A 163 11.03 5.64 7.06
CA LYS A 163 10.83 6.84 7.88
C LYS A 163 10.35 8.07 7.10
N ASN A 164 10.46 8.07 5.78
CA ASN A 164 10.08 9.21 4.92
C ASN A 164 8.80 8.88 4.15
N ILE A 165 8.19 9.92 3.54
CA ILE A 165 6.95 9.73 2.79
C ILE A 165 7.26 9.12 1.43
N ASP A 166 6.72 7.94 1.17
CA ASP A 166 6.72 7.22 -0.11
C ASP A 166 8.12 7.02 -0.74
N THR A 167 9.17 6.91 0.09
CA THR A 167 10.56 6.76 -0.37
C THR A 167 11.11 5.34 -0.26
N GLY A 168 10.39 4.44 0.38
CA GLY A 168 10.86 3.09 0.64
C GLY A 168 11.10 2.24 -0.61
N ARG A 169 11.70 1.08 -0.40
CA ARG A 169 12.11 0.17 -1.50
C ARG A 169 10.90 -0.40 -2.23
N ILE A 170 10.91 -0.30 -3.55
CA ILE A 170 9.82 -0.75 -4.42
C ILE A 170 9.86 -2.27 -4.55
N ILE A 171 8.67 -2.90 -4.40
CA ILE A 171 8.49 -4.34 -4.57
C ILE A 171 8.03 -4.62 -6.00
N GLN A 172 6.94 -3.99 -6.43
CA GLN A 172 6.36 -4.20 -7.76
C GLN A 172 5.67 -2.94 -8.27
N ARG A 173 5.49 -2.84 -9.59
CA ARG A 173 4.72 -1.79 -10.27
C ARG A 173 3.80 -2.40 -11.31
N LYS A 174 2.66 -1.74 -11.54
CA LYS A 174 1.79 -1.98 -12.70
C LYS A 174 1.42 -0.66 -13.34
N HIS A 175 1.49 -0.63 -14.66
CA HIS A 175 1.17 0.53 -15.48
C HIS A 175 -0.32 0.60 -15.80
N PHE A 176 -0.84 1.81 -15.90
CA PHE A 176 -2.21 2.11 -16.27
C PHE A 176 -2.25 3.27 -17.28
N PRO A 177 -2.74 3.06 -18.51
CA PRO A 177 -2.83 4.12 -19.49
C PRO A 177 -3.94 5.11 -19.11
N ILE A 178 -3.68 6.41 -19.35
CA ILE A 178 -4.66 7.48 -19.22
C ILE A 178 -5.06 7.90 -20.63
N PRO A 179 -6.24 7.50 -21.13
CA PRO A 179 -6.72 7.93 -22.45
C PRO A 179 -6.95 9.44 -22.53
N ASP A 180 -6.88 9.99 -23.73
CA ASP A 180 -7.29 11.36 -23.98
C ASP A 180 -8.71 11.58 -23.44
N HIS A 181 -8.91 12.72 -22.76
CA HIS A 181 -10.18 13.10 -22.11
C HIS A 181 -10.59 12.26 -20.87
N ALA A 182 -9.73 11.36 -20.37
CA ALA A 182 -9.99 10.70 -19.10
C ALA A 182 -10.01 11.74 -17.95
N ASN A 183 -10.99 11.60 -17.07
CA ASN A 183 -11.07 12.40 -15.86
C ASN A 183 -10.45 11.67 -14.65
N ALA A 184 -10.36 12.36 -13.52
CA ALA A 184 -9.79 11.78 -12.30
C ALA A 184 -10.59 10.57 -11.78
N GLU A 185 -11.90 10.50 -12.01
CA GLU A 185 -12.76 9.38 -11.63
C GLU A 185 -12.39 8.10 -12.41
N TYR A 186 -12.21 8.22 -13.73
CA TYR A 186 -11.76 7.10 -14.57
C TYR A 186 -10.43 6.52 -14.08
N VAL A 187 -9.47 7.41 -13.77
CA VAL A 187 -8.15 6.98 -13.28
C VAL A 187 -8.26 6.38 -11.88
N TYR A 188 -9.06 6.98 -11.01
CA TYR A 188 -9.32 6.48 -9.65
C TYR A 188 -9.88 5.05 -9.68
N ASP A 189 -10.93 4.80 -10.46
CA ASP A 189 -11.57 3.48 -10.58
C ASP A 189 -10.64 2.42 -11.17
N GLY A 190 -9.84 2.83 -12.17
CA GLY A 190 -8.84 1.96 -12.77
C GLY A 190 -7.73 1.57 -11.80
N LEU A 191 -7.16 2.54 -11.09
CA LEU A 191 -6.08 2.30 -10.15
C LEU A 191 -6.55 1.60 -8.87
N MET A 192 -7.80 1.81 -8.45
CA MET A 192 -8.41 1.08 -7.33
C MET A 192 -8.43 -0.44 -7.61
N LYS A 193 -8.90 -0.83 -8.80
CA LYS A 193 -8.93 -2.24 -9.23
C LYS A 193 -7.53 -2.81 -9.42
N LEU A 194 -6.65 -2.04 -10.09
CA LEU A 194 -5.27 -2.44 -10.34
C LEU A 194 -4.49 -2.60 -9.02
N GLY A 195 -4.73 -1.72 -8.04
CA GLY A 195 -4.15 -1.77 -6.71
C GLY A 195 -4.56 -3.02 -5.93
N ALA A 196 -5.82 -3.43 -6.05
CA ALA A 196 -6.32 -4.67 -5.44
C ALA A 196 -5.60 -5.90 -6.01
N VAL A 197 -5.43 -5.97 -7.32
CA VAL A 197 -4.66 -7.04 -7.99
C VAL A 197 -3.21 -7.02 -7.54
N LEU A 198 -2.55 -5.85 -7.56
CA LEU A 198 -1.15 -5.75 -7.20
C LEU A 198 -0.89 -6.06 -5.72
N ALA A 199 -1.83 -5.72 -4.82
CA ALA A 199 -1.73 -6.09 -3.41
C ALA A 199 -1.67 -7.60 -3.20
N THR A 200 -2.53 -8.37 -3.86
CA THR A 200 -2.54 -9.84 -3.78
C THR A 200 -1.28 -10.45 -4.40
N GLU A 201 -0.89 -9.99 -5.59
CA GLU A 201 0.33 -10.46 -6.25
C GLU A 201 1.59 -10.17 -5.43
N THR A 202 1.63 -9.02 -4.74
CA THR A 202 2.74 -8.66 -3.85
C THR A 202 2.84 -9.63 -2.67
N ILE A 203 1.74 -10.00 -2.04
CA ILE A 203 1.75 -10.96 -0.94
C ILE A 203 2.18 -12.34 -1.44
N ASP A 204 1.65 -12.79 -2.57
CA ASP A 204 2.06 -14.07 -3.18
C ASP A 204 3.55 -14.06 -3.53
N PHE A 205 4.08 -12.95 -4.03
CA PHE A 205 5.51 -12.79 -4.30
C PHE A 205 6.35 -12.84 -3.02
N LEU A 206 5.92 -12.17 -1.94
CA LEU A 206 6.61 -12.22 -0.66
C LEU A 206 6.57 -13.63 -0.06
N ALA A 207 5.44 -14.34 -0.14
CA ALA A 207 5.30 -15.71 0.31
C ALA A 207 6.25 -16.70 -0.40
N GLN A 208 6.59 -16.42 -1.66
CA GLN A 208 7.53 -17.24 -2.44
C GLN A 208 9.00 -16.93 -2.11
N ASN A 209 9.30 -15.75 -1.60
CA ASN A 209 10.68 -15.27 -1.42
C ASN A 209 11.13 -15.14 0.04
N LEU A 210 10.20 -15.18 1.00
CA LEU A 210 10.47 -15.09 2.43
C LEU A 210 10.06 -16.38 3.15
N LEU A 211 10.69 -16.67 4.29
CA LEU A 211 10.39 -17.85 5.14
C LEU A 211 10.28 -17.42 6.61
N PHE A 212 9.46 -18.13 7.38
CA PHE A 212 9.30 -17.88 8.82
C PHE A 212 10.52 -18.17 9.68
N ASP A 213 11.44 -19.01 9.23
CA ASP A 213 12.66 -19.39 9.96
C ASP A 213 13.88 -18.52 9.64
N MET A 214 13.78 -17.58 8.67
CA MET A 214 14.86 -16.63 8.36
C MET A 214 15.20 -15.77 9.58
N SER A 215 16.48 -15.53 9.81
CA SER A 215 16.94 -14.51 10.76
C SER A 215 16.61 -13.10 10.26
N LYS A 216 16.75 -12.08 11.10
CA LYS A 216 16.53 -10.68 10.69
C LYS A 216 17.49 -10.26 9.57
N GLU A 217 18.74 -10.71 9.61
CA GLU A 217 19.77 -10.42 8.62
C GLU A 217 19.44 -11.10 7.28
N GLU A 218 18.97 -12.35 7.32
CA GLU A 218 18.54 -13.08 6.12
C GLU A 218 17.32 -12.43 5.48
N LEU A 219 16.33 -12.01 6.28
CA LEU A 219 15.16 -11.27 5.78
C LEU A 219 15.57 -9.94 5.11
N THR A 220 16.46 -9.18 5.75
CA THR A 220 16.97 -7.93 5.16
C THR A 220 17.65 -8.19 3.83
N THR A 221 18.56 -9.15 3.78
CA THR A 221 19.28 -9.53 2.55
C THR A 221 18.32 -10.02 1.46
N ALA A 222 17.32 -10.84 1.82
CA ALA A 222 16.32 -11.32 0.88
C ALA A 222 15.50 -10.16 0.31
N ILE A 223 14.98 -9.28 1.16
CA ILE A 223 14.20 -8.10 0.75
C ILE A 223 15.03 -7.19 -0.16
N GLU A 224 16.28 -6.93 0.19
CA GLU A 224 17.17 -6.12 -0.65
C GLU A 224 17.45 -6.73 -2.02
N SER A 225 17.48 -8.06 -2.11
CA SER A 225 17.77 -8.77 -3.35
C SER A 225 16.68 -8.68 -4.42
N PHE A 226 15.42 -8.50 -4.01
CA PHE A 226 14.28 -8.46 -4.93
C PHE A 226 13.55 -7.12 -4.96
N THR A 227 13.96 -6.14 -4.17
CA THR A 227 13.39 -4.80 -4.16
C THR A 227 14.32 -3.78 -4.80
N GLU A 228 13.72 -2.72 -5.34
CA GLU A 228 14.44 -1.63 -6.01
C GLU A 228 14.50 -0.39 -5.10
N ILE A 229 15.67 0.23 -4.99
CA ILE A 229 15.83 1.56 -4.39
C ILE A 229 15.28 2.58 -5.38
N GLN A 230 14.47 3.51 -4.91
CA GLN A 230 13.95 4.58 -5.75
C GLN A 230 15.10 5.49 -6.23
N ASN A 231 15.10 5.78 -7.54
CA ASN A 231 16.10 6.64 -8.14
C ASN A 231 15.61 8.10 -8.18
N ASP A 232 16.26 8.96 -7.45
CA ASP A 232 15.94 10.40 -7.36
C ASP A 232 16.80 11.26 -8.32
N SER A 233 17.51 10.65 -9.27
CA SER A 233 18.36 11.37 -10.23
C SER A 233 17.62 12.01 -11.42
N CYS A 234 16.32 11.72 -11.58
CA CYS A 234 15.46 12.35 -12.57
C CYS A 234 14.63 13.49 -11.93
N GLU A 235 14.07 14.35 -12.79
CA GLU A 235 13.09 15.32 -12.32
C GLU A 235 11.87 14.59 -11.72
N LEU A 236 11.53 14.94 -10.48
CA LEU A 236 10.43 14.33 -9.74
C LEU A 236 9.26 15.28 -9.66
N HIS A 237 8.07 14.76 -9.92
CA HIS A 237 6.81 15.43 -9.66
C HIS A 237 6.25 14.95 -8.32
N ASP A 238 6.04 15.88 -7.39
CA ASP A 238 5.38 15.60 -6.12
C ASP A 238 3.86 15.63 -6.27
N ALA A 239 3.16 14.94 -5.37
CA ALA A 239 1.70 14.91 -5.32
C ALA A 239 1.17 15.46 -3.97
N PRO A 240 1.38 16.74 -3.66
CA PRO A 240 0.92 17.33 -2.41
C PRO A 240 -0.60 17.29 -2.30
N LYS A 241 -1.09 17.40 -1.06
CA LYS A 241 -2.52 17.50 -0.80
C LYS A 241 -3.13 18.71 -1.52
N ILE A 242 -4.27 18.48 -2.17
CA ILE A 242 -5.03 19.52 -2.86
C ILE A 242 -5.96 20.21 -1.88
N PHE A 243 -5.87 21.54 -1.83
CA PHE A 243 -6.71 22.41 -1.02
C PHE A 243 -7.60 23.27 -1.93
N LYS A 244 -8.60 23.96 -1.33
CA LYS A 244 -9.47 24.89 -2.08
C LYS A 244 -8.68 25.99 -2.80
N GLU A 245 -7.58 26.43 -2.20
CA GLU A 245 -6.67 27.43 -2.74
C GLU A 245 -5.95 26.95 -4.01
N THR A 246 -5.61 25.66 -4.07
CA THR A 246 -5.00 25.00 -5.24
C THR A 246 -5.95 25.02 -6.45
N CYS A 247 -7.26 25.02 -6.20
CA CYS A 247 -8.29 24.95 -7.24
C CYS A 247 -8.79 26.35 -7.68
N LYS A 248 -8.18 27.46 -7.22
CA LYS A 248 -8.59 28.80 -7.63
C LYS A 248 -8.20 29.08 -9.08
N ILE A 249 -9.19 29.47 -9.88
CA ILE A 249 -8.98 29.95 -11.24
C ILE A 249 -8.56 31.43 -11.18
N ASN A 250 -7.43 31.77 -11.78
CA ASN A 250 -7.02 33.16 -11.96
C ASN A 250 -7.69 33.73 -13.23
N TRP A 251 -8.80 34.43 -13.07
CA TRP A 251 -9.55 35.04 -14.18
C TRP A 251 -8.86 36.25 -14.81
N GLN A 252 -7.67 36.65 -14.31
CA GLN A 252 -6.90 37.79 -14.83
C GLN A 252 -5.76 37.38 -15.77
N GLN A 253 -5.62 36.12 -16.09
CA GLN A 253 -4.69 35.58 -17.08
C GLN A 253 -5.41 35.17 -18.34
#